data_945c19917ce87dd261f625b9ffd3750e
#
_entry.id   945c19917ce87dd261f625b9ffd3750e
#
_cell.length_a   1.000
_cell.length_b   1.000
_cell.length_c   1.000
_cell.angle_alpha   90.00
_cell.angle_beta   90.00
_cell.angle_gamma   90.00
#
_symmetry.space_group_name_H-M   'P 1'
#
loop_
_entity.id
_entity.type
_entity.pdbx_description
1 polymer ?
#
loop_
_entity_poly.entity_id
_entity_poly.type
_entity_poly.pdbx_seq_one_letter_code
_entity_poly.pdbx_strand_id
1 'polypeptide(L)'
;MYVCTPGLLNIETSDRYLVLRFQFLLFIVYILIDNYDSFTYILHHYLLQTGNECVVYKNDEITVDELIALDPERIIISPGPETPLQAGVTMDVIRYFHNKIPILGVCLGHQALGMYFGAQLVHSAPMHGKTSELTHTGHALFNGIPDPFTVMRYHSLAIEGLEGTELMPIAATADGINMAVAHLRYPIIGVQFHPESVGTEHGLLLLHNWSRMSF
;
A
#
# COMPACT_ATOMS: atom_id res chain seq x y z
N MET A 1 -54.25 -32.17 4.99
CA MET A 1 -53.70 -30.99 4.33
C MET A 1 -52.72 -30.37 5.33
N TYR A 2 -51.45 -30.79 5.27
CA TYR A 2 -50.39 -30.26 6.17
C TYR A 2 -49.68 -29.11 5.47
N VAL A 3 -49.76 -27.92 6.04
CA VAL A 3 -49.03 -26.74 5.58
C VAL A 3 -47.69 -26.75 6.30
N CYS A 4 -46.60 -26.95 5.54
CA CYS A 4 -45.26 -26.88 6.05
C CYS A 4 -44.80 -25.42 5.99
N THR A 5 -44.57 -24.76 7.11
CA THR A 5 -43.95 -23.44 7.22
C THR A 5 -42.41 -23.61 7.12
N PRO A 6 -41.71 -22.84 6.25
CA PRO A 6 -40.25 -22.86 6.23
C PRO A 6 -39.72 -22.15 7.47
N GLY A 7 -38.97 -22.86 8.31
CA GLY A 7 -38.21 -22.28 9.41
C GLY A 7 -37.09 -21.36 8.85
N LEU A 8 -37.10 -20.13 9.32
CA LEU A 8 -35.98 -19.19 9.13
C LEU A 8 -34.78 -19.75 9.89
N LEU A 9 -33.78 -20.21 9.17
CA LEU A 9 -32.47 -20.51 9.74
C LEU A 9 -31.84 -19.19 10.20
N ASN A 10 -31.72 -19.04 11.52
CA ASN A 10 -30.85 -18.01 12.12
C ASN A 10 -29.41 -18.38 11.81
N ILE A 11 -28.83 -17.76 10.76
CA ILE A 11 -27.42 -17.86 10.47
C ILE A 11 -26.72 -16.94 11.46
N GLU A 12 -25.98 -17.50 12.42
CA GLU A 12 -25.11 -16.77 13.34
C GLU A 12 -24.07 -15.96 12.57
N THR A 13 -23.59 -14.88 13.16
CA THR A 13 -22.61 -13.94 12.52
C THR A 13 -21.33 -14.64 12.07
N SER A 14 -20.91 -15.72 12.74
CA SER A 14 -19.79 -16.59 12.33
C SER A 14 -20.00 -17.25 10.97
N ASP A 15 -21.25 -17.62 10.63
CA ASP A 15 -21.55 -18.28 9.36
C ASP A 15 -21.57 -17.31 8.18
N ARG A 16 -21.81 -16.01 8.40
CA ARG A 16 -21.70 -15.00 7.34
C ARG A 16 -20.27 -14.83 6.84
N TYR A 17 -19.27 -14.90 7.72
CA TYR A 17 -17.86 -14.89 7.33
C TYR A 17 -17.48 -16.17 6.58
N LEU A 18 -18.04 -17.33 6.97
CA LEU A 18 -17.78 -18.60 6.29
C LEU A 18 -18.39 -18.64 4.88
N VAL A 19 -19.61 -18.12 4.70
CA VAL A 19 -20.30 -18.06 3.39
C VAL A 19 -19.59 -17.07 2.46
N LEU A 20 -19.15 -15.92 2.98
CA LEU A 20 -18.31 -14.98 2.22
C LEU A 20 -16.97 -15.64 1.81
N ARG A 21 -16.35 -16.41 2.70
CA ARG A 21 -15.11 -17.15 2.41
C ARG A 21 -15.28 -18.18 1.29
N PHE A 22 -16.44 -18.86 1.20
CA PHE A 22 -16.72 -19.84 0.13
C PHE A 22 -16.95 -19.18 -1.25
N GLN A 23 -17.44 -17.95 -1.30
CA GLN A 23 -17.64 -17.19 -2.53
C GLN A 23 -16.36 -16.47 -3.01
N PHE A 24 -15.40 -16.18 -2.09
CA PHE A 24 -14.12 -15.53 -2.39
C PHE A 24 -12.96 -16.50 -2.66
N LEU A 25 -13.19 -17.82 -2.66
CA LEU A 25 -12.16 -18.86 -2.74
C LEU A 25 -11.44 -18.97 -4.11
N LEU A 26 -11.61 -17.99 -5.01
CA LEU A 26 -10.95 -17.94 -6.33
C LEU A 26 -10.35 -16.59 -6.71
N PHE A 27 -10.38 -15.58 -5.86
CA PHE A 27 -9.83 -14.27 -6.20
C PHE A 27 -8.74 -13.86 -5.22
N ILE A 28 -7.60 -13.52 -5.78
CA ILE A 28 -6.50 -12.81 -5.12
C ILE A 28 -7.05 -11.48 -4.60
N VAL A 29 -7.19 -11.36 -3.28
CA VAL A 29 -7.73 -10.14 -2.68
C VAL A 29 -6.60 -9.28 -2.14
N TYR A 30 -6.46 -8.10 -2.71
CA TYR A 30 -5.65 -7.04 -2.15
C TYR A 30 -6.45 -6.24 -1.13
N ILE A 31 -5.80 -5.81 -0.06
CA ILE A 31 -6.40 -4.88 0.89
C ILE A 31 -5.68 -3.54 0.82
N LEU A 32 -6.44 -2.49 0.60
CA LEU A 32 -5.98 -1.10 0.65
C LEU A 32 -6.44 -0.49 1.96
N ILE A 33 -5.47 -0.17 2.83
CA ILE A 33 -5.72 0.59 4.07
C ILE A 33 -5.81 2.05 3.70
N ASP A 34 -6.98 2.65 3.89
CA ASP A 34 -7.27 4.06 3.62
C ASP A 34 -6.93 4.92 4.85
N ASN A 35 -5.90 5.74 4.73
CA ASN A 35 -5.50 6.71 5.74
C ASN A 35 -6.22 8.06 5.55
N TYR A 36 -7.47 8.05 5.08
CA TYR A 36 -8.29 9.25 4.86
C TYR A 36 -7.71 10.19 3.81
N ASP A 37 -7.12 9.62 2.75
CA ASP A 37 -6.59 10.41 1.66
C ASP A 37 -7.61 10.61 0.53
N SER A 38 -7.63 11.80 -0.07
CA SER A 38 -8.52 12.13 -1.18
C SER A 38 -8.27 11.31 -2.45
N PHE A 39 -7.09 10.75 -2.60
CA PHE A 39 -6.68 9.95 -3.77
C PHE A 39 -6.80 8.44 -3.56
N THR A 40 -7.20 7.96 -2.38
CA THR A 40 -7.32 6.52 -2.08
C THR A 40 -8.15 5.77 -3.13
N TYR A 41 -9.30 6.32 -3.54
CA TYR A 41 -10.15 5.65 -4.53
C TYR A 41 -9.61 5.71 -5.96
N ILE A 42 -8.74 6.67 -6.28
CA ILE A 42 -8.01 6.68 -7.55
C ILE A 42 -6.94 5.59 -7.52
N LEU A 43 -6.18 5.46 -6.41
CA LEU A 43 -5.23 4.38 -6.21
C LEU A 43 -5.92 3.01 -6.26
N HIS A 44 -7.07 2.87 -5.60
CA HIS A 44 -7.91 1.67 -5.68
C HIS A 44 -8.29 1.32 -7.12
N HIS A 45 -8.76 2.31 -7.90
CA HIS A 45 -9.10 2.11 -9.30
C HIS A 45 -7.90 1.65 -10.16
N TYR A 46 -6.70 2.18 -9.90
CA TYR A 46 -5.47 1.73 -10.58
C TYR A 46 -5.10 0.30 -10.18
N LEU A 47 -5.27 -0.07 -8.90
CA LEU A 47 -5.04 -1.45 -8.44
C LEU A 47 -5.99 -2.45 -9.12
N LEU A 48 -7.28 -2.11 -9.27
CA LEU A 48 -8.22 -2.94 -10.02
C LEU A 48 -7.81 -3.15 -11.49
N GLN A 49 -7.17 -2.14 -12.11
CA GLN A 49 -6.65 -2.26 -13.48
C GLN A 49 -5.46 -3.22 -13.60
N THR A 50 -4.82 -3.60 -12.49
CA THR A 50 -3.80 -4.67 -12.51
C THR A 50 -4.40 -6.08 -12.67
N GLY A 51 -5.74 -6.19 -12.68
CA GLY A 51 -6.47 -7.45 -12.86
C GLY A 51 -6.75 -8.19 -11.55
N ASN A 52 -6.55 -7.54 -10.39
CA ASN A 52 -6.75 -8.15 -9.08
C ASN A 52 -7.93 -7.47 -8.37
N GLU A 53 -8.67 -8.24 -7.57
CA GLU A 53 -9.67 -7.70 -6.67
C GLU A 53 -8.97 -6.92 -5.53
N CYS A 54 -9.54 -5.77 -5.17
CA CYS A 54 -9.01 -4.93 -4.10
C CYS A 54 -10.16 -4.40 -3.25
N VAL A 55 -10.05 -4.53 -1.94
CA VAL A 55 -11.03 -4.03 -0.97
C VAL A 55 -10.39 -2.91 -0.15
N VAL A 56 -11.14 -1.83 0.07
CA VAL A 56 -10.69 -0.67 0.84
C VAL A 56 -11.26 -0.75 2.25
N TYR A 57 -10.40 -0.60 3.26
CA TYR A 57 -10.78 -0.41 4.66
C TYR A 57 -10.12 0.84 5.21
N LYS A 58 -10.87 1.67 5.94
CA LYS A 58 -10.28 2.79 6.66
C LYS A 58 -9.41 2.31 7.82
N ASN A 59 -8.38 3.04 8.12
CA ASN A 59 -7.35 2.69 9.09
C ASN A 59 -7.85 2.58 10.55
N ASP A 60 -9.05 3.05 10.85
CA ASP A 60 -9.71 3.00 12.15
C ASP A 60 -11.00 2.14 12.14
N GLU A 61 -11.37 1.58 10.98
CA GLU A 61 -12.55 0.73 10.81
C GLU A 61 -12.23 -0.77 10.69
N ILE A 62 -10.95 -1.15 10.75
CA ILE A 62 -10.49 -2.53 10.71
C ILE A 62 -9.37 -2.77 11.73
N THR A 63 -9.34 -3.96 12.30
CA THR A 63 -8.29 -4.42 13.21
C THR A 63 -7.32 -5.37 12.52
N VAL A 64 -6.13 -5.59 13.12
CA VAL A 64 -5.18 -6.58 12.61
C VAL A 64 -5.76 -8.00 12.64
N ASP A 65 -6.55 -8.34 13.67
CA ASP A 65 -7.16 -9.67 13.78
C ASP A 65 -8.19 -9.92 12.67
N GLU A 66 -8.96 -8.91 12.30
CA GLU A 66 -9.87 -9.00 11.16
C GLU A 66 -9.12 -9.12 9.83
N LEU A 67 -8.01 -8.38 9.67
CA LEU A 67 -7.13 -8.52 8.50
C LEU A 67 -6.53 -9.92 8.40
N ILE A 68 -6.11 -10.51 9.53
CA ILE A 68 -5.63 -11.90 9.59
C ILE A 68 -6.73 -12.87 9.15
N ALA A 69 -7.96 -12.67 9.62
CA ALA A 69 -9.10 -13.53 9.26
C ALA A 69 -9.48 -13.41 7.77
N LEU A 70 -9.24 -12.25 7.14
CA LEU A 70 -9.46 -12.03 5.71
C LEU A 70 -8.41 -12.72 4.84
N ASP A 71 -7.23 -13.06 5.39
CA ASP A 71 -6.13 -13.75 4.72
C ASP A 71 -5.74 -13.08 3.38
N PRO A 72 -5.36 -11.78 3.39
CA PRO A 72 -5.07 -11.05 2.17
C PRO A 72 -3.81 -11.55 1.50
N GLU A 73 -3.78 -11.50 0.16
CA GLU A 73 -2.57 -11.82 -0.58
C GLU A 73 -1.56 -10.67 -0.57
N ARG A 74 -2.05 -9.43 -0.57
CA ARG A 74 -1.22 -8.22 -0.53
C ARG A 74 -1.89 -7.13 0.27
N ILE A 75 -1.09 -6.26 0.86
CA ILE A 75 -1.57 -5.06 1.54
C ILE A 75 -0.96 -3.82 0.88
N ILE A 76 -1.81 -2.83 0.65
CA ILE A 76 -1.42 -1.49 0.22
C ILE A 76 -1.75 -0.51 1.35
N ILE A 77 -0.82 0.35 1.70
CA ILE A 77 -1.01 1.42 2.68
C ILE A 77 -1.06 2.73 1.91
N SER A 78 -2.20 3.40 1.96
CA SER A 78 -2.49 4.60 1.18
C SER A 78 -1.67 5.82 1.66
N PRO A 79 -1.62 6.90 0.85
CA PRO A 79 -1.34 8.24 1.36
C PRO A 79 -2.26 8.61 2.52
N GLY A 80 -1.94 9.71 3.22
CA GLY A 80 -2.77 10.22 4.29
C GLY A 80 -2.19 11.50 4.89
N PRO A 81 -2.97 12.20 5.73
CA PRO A 81 -2.53 13.36 6.46
C PRO A 81 -1.64 13.00 7.65
N GLU A 82 -0.99 14.01 8.23
CA GLU A 82 -0.22 13.93 9.48
C GLU A 82 0.99 13.00 9.38
N THR A 83 1.16 12.10 10.34
CA THR A 83 2.30 11.18 10.45
C THR A 83 1.83 9.72 10.57
N PRO A 84 2.68 8.74 10.25
CA PRO A 84 2.34 7.32 10.40
C PRO A 84 1.88 6.89 11.79
N LEU A 85 2.32 7.57 12.84
CA LEU A 85 1.93 7.26 14.23
C LEU A 85 0.48 7.62 14.53
N GLN A 86 -0.14 8.47 13.71
CA GLN A 86 -1.53 8.90 13.84
C GLN A 86 -2.45 8.20 12.82
N ALA A 87 -1.91 7.27 12.06
CA ALA A 87 -2.59 6.57 10.98
C ALA A 87 -3.25 5.24 11.43
N GLY A 88 -3.95 5.26 12.56
CA GLY A 88 -4.74 4.12 13.05
C GLY A 88 -3.96 2.82 13.07
N VAL A 89 -4.50 1.78 12.42
CA VAL A 89 -3.93 0.42 12.39
C VAL A 89 -2.62 0.28 11.58
N THR A 90 -2.21 1.31 10.85
CA THR A 90 -1.13 1.23 9.84
C THR A 90 0.17 0.64 10.38
N MET A 91 0.66 1.10 11.53
CA MET A 91 1.91 0.59 12.11
C MET A 91 1.78 -0.85 12.61
N ASP A 92 0.62 -1.25 13.12
CA ASP A 92 0.36 -2.61 13.58
C ASP A 92 0.21 -3.59 12.41
N VAL A 93 -0.35 -3.15 11.28
CA VAL A 93 -0.39 -3.90 10.02
C VAL A 93 1.02 -4.20 9.54
N ILE A 94 1.91 -3.20 9.47
CA ILE A 94 3.31 -3.43 9.09
C ILE A 94 3.98 -4.40 10.06
N ARG A 95 3.81 -4.20 11.37
CA ARG A 95 4.40 -5.06 12.41
C ARG A 95 4.03 -6.53 12.23
N TYR A 96 2.76 -6.81 11.90
CA TYR A 96 2.29 -8.19 11.76
C TYR A 96 2.61 -8.81 10.39
N PHE A 97 2.46 -8.04 9.29
CA PHE A 97 2.45 -8.60 7.94
C PHE A 97 3.80 -8.47 7.19
N HIS A 98 4.77 -7.66 7.68
CA HIS A 98 6.00 -7.34 6.94
C HIS A 98 6.78 -8.55 6.43
N ASN A 99 6.74 -9.67 7.13
CA ASN A 99 7.47 -10.89 6.78
C ASN A 99 6.56 -12.02 6.29
N LYS A 100 5.32 -11.74 5.90
CA LYS A 100 4.31 -12.74 5.53
C LYS A 100 3.77 -12.54 4.12
N ILE A 101 3.47 -11.32 3.73
CA ILE A 101 2.88 -10.99 2.43
C ILE A 101 3.49 -9.69 1.87
N PRO A 102 3.40 -9.46 0.55
CA PRO A 102 3.85 -8.22 -0.05
C PRO A 102 3.11 -6.99 0.49
N ILE A 103 3.86 -5.92 0.76
CA ILE A 103 3.32 -4.63 1.20
C ILE A 103 3.80 -3.52 0.27
N LEU A 104 2.89 -2.67 -0.18
CA LEU A 104 3.19 -1.40 -0.85
C LEU A 104 2.78 -0.25 0.06
N GLY A 105 3.72 0.62 0.40
CA GLY A 105 3.43 1.89 1.07
C GLY A 105 3.50 3.06 0.08
N VAL A 106 2.44 3.87 0.00
CA VAL A 106 2.39 5.07 -0.85
C VAL A 106 2.37 6.31 0.03
N CYS A 107 3.26 7.26 -0.20
CA CYS A 107 3.42 8.53 0.50
C CYS A 107 3.51 8.33 2.03
N LEU A 108 2.44 8.51 2.79
CA LEU A 108 2.39 8.20 4.23
C LEU A 108 2.73 6.73 4.49
N GLY A 109 2.27 5.80 3.66
CA GLY A 109 2.60 4.38 3.76
C GLY A 109 4.10 4.10 3.57
N HIS A 110 4.78 4.81 2.65
CA HIS A 110 6.24 4.76 2.50
C HIS A 110 6.95 5.26 3.76
N GLN A 111 6.47 6.37 4.35
CA GLN A 111 7.01 6.91 5.58
C GLN A 111 6.81 5.94 6.76
N ALA A 112 5.65 5.28 6.82
CA ALA A 112 5.37 4.25 7.81
C ALA A 112 6.34 3.06 7.73
N LEU A 113 6.62 2.58 6.53
CA LEU A 113 7.63 1.55 6.29
C LEU A 113 9.01 2.04 6.71
N GLY A 114 9.41 3.25 6.30
CA GLY A 114 10.68 3.87 6.70
C GLY A 114 10.85 3.88 8.23
N MET A 115 9.88 4.43 8.93
CA MET A 115 9.90 4.51 10.41
C MET A 115 9.93 3.13 11.07
N TYR A 116 9.15 2.17 10.57
CA TYR A 116 9.12 0.82 11.14
C TYR A 116 10.48 0.13 11.05
N PHE A 117 11.21 0.30 9.95
CA PHE A 117 12.54 -0.28 9.74
C PHE A 117 13.70 0.61 10.22
N GLY A 118 13.42 1.68 10.97
CA GLY A 118 14.42 2.47 11.68
C GLY A 118 14.91 3.73 10.99
N ALA A 119 14.34 4.11 9.84
CA ALA A 119 14.59 5.41 9.23
C ALA A 119 13.95 6.54 10.06
N GLN A 120 14.48 7.75 9.90
CA GLN A 120 13.94 8.95 10.54
C GLN A 120 12.95 9.66 9.63
N LEU A 121 11.82 10.10 10.19
CA LEU A 121 10.88 10.98 9.50
C LEU A 121 11.29 12.43 9.73
N VAL A 122 11.59 13.15 8.68
CA VAL A 122 12.09 14.53 8.71
C VAL A 122 11.21 15.48 7.89
N HIS A 123 11.25 16.76 8.24
CA HIS A 123 10.63 17.80 7.41
C HIS A 123 11.44 18.00 6.12
N SER A 124 10.74 18.03 4.99
CA SER A 124 11.30 18.40 3.69
C SER A 124 10.60 19.66 3.15
N ALA A 125 11.16 20.23 2.09
CA ALA A 125 10.51 21.37 1.43
C ALA A 125 9.10 20.95 0.96
N PRO A 126 8.05 21.72 1.29
CA PRO A 126 6.68 21.37 0.94
C PRO A 126 6.47 21.23 -0.56
N MET A 127 5.98 20.08 -0.97
CA MET A 127 5.63 19.76 -2.34
C MET A 127 4.12 19.54 -2.40
N HIS A 128 3.39 20.48 -2.99
CA HIS A 128 1.93 20.40 -3.12
C HIS A 128 1.55 20.45 -4.60
N GLY A 129 1.26 19.27 -5.18
CA GLY A 129 0.89 19.16 -6.59
C GLY A 129 2.00 19.61 -7.55
N LYS A 130 3.26 19.28 -7.23
CA LYS A 130 4.43 19.57 -8.06
C LYS A 130 5.04 18.28 -8.59
N THR A 131 5.49 18.33 -9.82
CA THR A 131 6.24 17.22 -10.43
C THR A 131 7.72 17.32 -10.09
N SER A 132 8.39 16.18 -10.09
CA SER A 132 9.85 16.06 -10.02
C SER A 132 10.33 14.95 -10.93
N GLU A 133 11.53 15.08 -11.48
CA GLU A 133 12.20 13.97 -12.12
C GLU A 133 12.86 13.07 -11.08
N LEU A 134 12.71 11.78 -11.24
CA LEU A 134 13.36 10.74 -10.43
C LEU A 134 14.35 9.96 -11.27
N THR A 135 15.47 9.63 -10.65
CA THR A 135 16.36 8.56 -11.11
C THR A 135 16.15 7.31 -10.26
N HIS A 136 16.30 6.14 -10.87
CA HIS A 136 16.12 4.86 -10.18
C HIS A 136 17.28 3.88 -10.45
N THR A 137 17.41 2.89 -9.56
CA THR A 137 18.50 1.91 -9.60
C THR A 137 18.30 0.77 -10.60
N GLY A 138 17.21 0.76 -11.36
CA GLY A 138 16.84 -0.38 -12.20
C GLY A 138 16.19 -1.53 -11.42
N HIS A 139 15.72 -1.28 -10.20
CA HIS A 139 14.96 -2.28 -9.44
C HIS A 139 13.74 -2.79 -10.23
N ALA A 140 13.32 -4.05 -10.01
CA ALA A 140 12.22 -4.69 -10.74
C ALA A 140 10.90 -3.91 -10.74
N LEU A 141 10.66 -3.07 -9.73
CA LEU A 141 9.54 -2.14 -9.68
C LEU A 141 9.49 -1.22 -10.91
N PHE A 142 10.64 -0.83 -11.44
CA PHE A 142 10.79 0.12 -12.55
C PHE A 142 10.98 -0.57 -13.92
N ASN A 143 10.71 -1.87 -14.04
CA ASN A 143 10.81 -2.56 -15.32
C ASN A 143 9.95 -1.89 -16.40
N GLY A 144 10.59 -1.48 -17.50
CA GLY A 144 9.94 -0.79 -18.61
C GLY A 144 9.63 0.70 -18.36
N ILE A 145 10.07 1.27 -17.24
CA ILE A 145 9.96 2.70 -16.94
C ILE A 145 11.28 3.37 -17.30
N PRO A 146 11.26 4.49 -18.05
CA PRO A 146 12.47 5.25 -18.38
C PRO A 146 13.22 5.77 -17.14
N ASP A 147 14.51 5.99 -17.26
CA ASP A 147 15.34 6.64 -16.25
C ASP A 147 16.03 7.87 -16.89
N PRO A 148 15.71 9.11 -16.50
CA PRO A 148 14.72 9.49 -15.47
C PRO A 148 13.26 9.43 -15.96
N PHE A 149 12.29 9.57 -14.99
CA PHE A 149 10.86 9.73 -15.27
C PHE A 149 10.21 10.73 -14.30
N THR A 150 9.06 11.27 -14.70
CA THR A 150 8.37 12.32 -13.93
C THR A 150 7.35 11.72 -12.95
N VAL A 151 7.32 12.25 -11.73
CA VAL A 151 6.34 11.86 -10.69
C VAL A 151 5.70 13.06 -10.03
N MET A 152 4.48 12.87 -9.52
CA MET A 152 3.72 13.85 -8.75
C MET A 152 3.95 13.68 -7.25
N ARG A 153 4.15 14.80 -6.55
CA ARG A 153 4.45 14.87 -5.11
C ARG A 153 3.47 15.78 -4.36
N TYR A 154 3.05 15.33 -3.15
CA TYR A 154 2.14 16.06 -2.26
C TYR A 154 2.60 16.03 -0.80
N HIS A 155 3.90 15.91 -0.51
CA HIS A 155 4.42 15.71 0.83
C HIS A 155 5.27 16.87 1.33
N SER A 156 5.32 17.04 2.65
CA SER A 156 6.23 17.92 3.40
C SER A 156 7.11 17.16 4.39
N LEU A 157 6.99 15.82 4.41
CA LEU A 157 7.81 14.90 5.19
C LEU A 157 8.50 13.92 4.26
N ALA A 158 9.70 13.48 4.62
CA ALA A 158 10.48 12.47 3.92
C ALA A 158 11.18 11.55 4.93
N ILE A 159 11.68 10.42 4.48
CA ILE A 159 12.52 9.53 5.31
C ILE A 159 13.99 9.74 4.99
N GLU A 160 14.81 9.72 6.04
CA GLU A 160 16.28 9.79 6.01
C GLU A 160 16.90 8.73 6.91
N GLY A 161 18.24 8.57 6.86
CA GLY A 161 18.96 7.66 7.75
C GLY A 161 18.69 6.20 7.43
N LEU A 162 18.70 5.83 6.16
CA LEU A 162 18.51 4.45 5.71
C LEU A 162 19.73 3.55 5.94
N GLU A 163 20.91 4.13 6.23
CA GLU A 163 22.13 3.39 6.50
C GLU A 163 21.97 2.50 7.73
N GLY A 164 22.26 1.21 7.56
CA GLY A 164 22.13 0.22 8.64
C GLY A 164 20.70 -0.29 8.87
N THR A 165 19.72 0.20 8.12
CA THR A 165 18.38 -0.38 8.09
C THR A 165 18.29 -1.57 7.13
N GLU A 166 17.17 -2.28 7.14
CA GLU A 166 16.89 -3.34 6.15
C GLU A 166 16.23 -2.78 4.86
N LEU A 167 16.18 -1.46 4.68
CA LEU A 167 15.64 -0.79 3.50
C LEU A 167 16.77 -0.28 2.59
N MET A 168 16.62 -0.54 1.31
CA MET A 168 17.50 -0.06 0.26
C MET A 168 16.80 1.07 -0.52
N PRO A 169 17.43 2.25 -0.68
CA PRO A 169 16.90 3.27 -1.58
C PRO A 169 16.98 2.78 -3.02
N ILE A 170 15.85 2.87 -3.75
CA ILE A 170 15.76 2.41 -5.13
C ILE A 170 15.39 3.53 -6.12
N ALA A 171 14.99 4.71 -5.64
CA ALA A 171 14.81 5.91 -6.45
C ALA A 171 15.00 7.17 -5.59
N ALA A 172 15.49 8.23 -6.20
CA ALA A 172 15.68 9.53 -5.57
C ALA A 172 15.51 10.69 -6.57
N THR A 173 15.24 11.89 -6.04
CA THR A 173 15.35 13.14 -6.78
C THR A 173 16.80 13.58 -6.94
N ALA A 174 17.08 14.52 -7.85
CA ALA A 174 18.42 15.05 -8.07
C ALA A 174 19.02 15.74 -6.84
N ASP A 175 18.19 16.29 -5.95
CA ASP A 175 18.59 16.87 -4.66
C ASP A 175 18.71 15.83 -3.52
N GLY A 176 18.62 14.54 -3.85
CA GLY A 176 18.91 13.43 -2.94
C GLY A 176 17.77 13.02 -2.02
N ILE A 177 16.56 13.55 -2.21
CA ILE A 177 15.39 13.10 -1.42
C ILE A 177 15.04 11.65 -1.84
N ASN A 178 14.96 10.75 -0.85
CA ASN A 178 14.52 9.38 -1.09
C ASN A 178 13.06 9.35 -1.59
N MET A 179 12.85 8.70 -2.71
CA MET A 179 11.53 8.64 -3.35
C MET A 179 11.00 7.22 -3.49
N ALA A 180 11.84 6.21 -3.29
CA ALA A 180 11.38 4.83 -3.16
C ALA A 180 12.40 3.98 -2.42
N VAL A 181 11.89 3.02 -1.65
CA VAL A 181 12.66 2.00 -0.94
C VAL A 181 12.15 0.61 -1.26
N ALA A 182 13.05 -0.36 -1.21
CA ALA A 182 12.73 -1.79 -1.20
C ALA A 182 13.38 -2.44 0.02
N HIS A 183 12.70 -3.41 0.63
CA HIS A 183 13.29 -4.19 1.71
C HIS A 183 14.27 -5.23 1.13
N LEU A 184 15.38 -5.47 1.82
CA LEU A 184 16.45 -6.35 1.33
C LEU A 184 16.05 -7.83 1.20
N ARG A 185 15.02 -8.28 1.92
CA ARG A 185 14.61 -9.70 2.00
C ARG A 185 13.14 -9.96 1.72
N TYR A 186 12.27 -9.01 2.03
CA TYR A 186 10.83 -9.18 1.92
C TYR A 186 10.27 -8.34 0.77
N PRO A 187 9.17 -8.72 0.13
CA PRO A 187 8.56 -7.98 -0.97
C PRO A 187 7.82 -6.73 -0.45
N ILE A 188 8.56 -5.88 0.24
CA ILE A 188 8.08 -4.61 0.77
C ILE A 188 8.67 -3.49 -0.06
N ILE A 189 7.79 -2.66 -0.59
CA ILE A 189 8.12 -1.48 -1.40
C ILE A 189 7.45 -0.26 -0.79
N GLY A 190 8.18 0.83 -0.69
CA GLY A 190 7.65 2.14 -0.37
C GLY A 190 7.93 3.12 -1.51
N VAL A 191 6.93 3.91 -1.92
CA VAL A 191 7.09 5.03 -2.87
C VAL A 191 6.58 6.32 -2.22
N GLN A 192 7.40 7.38 -2.20
CA GLN A 192 7.05 8.66 -1.59
C GLN A 192 6.11 9.49 -2.49
N PHE A 193 6.15 9.26 -3.79
CA PHE A 193 5.29 9.90 -4.78
C PHE A 193 3.94 9.17 -4.93
N HIS A 194 3.04 9.78 -5.71
CA HIS A 194 1.70 9.26 -5.96
C HIS A 194 1.62 8.59 -7.34
N PRO A 195 1.71 7.25 -7.42
CA PRO A 195 1.62 6.54 -8.70
C PRO A 195 0.26 6.65 -9.35
N GLU A 196 -0.80 6.92 -8.59
CA GLU A 196 -2.17 7.09 -9.05
C GLU A 196 -2.44 8.47 -9.64
N SER A 197 -1.55 9.43 -9.44
CA SER A 197 -1.74 10.80 -9.93
C SER A 197 -1.51 10.89 -11.43
N VAL A 198 -2.35 11.66 -12.11
CA VAL A 198 -2.20 11.96 -13.55
C VAL A 198 -0.85 12.62 -13.91
N GLY A 199 -0.21 13.28 -12.94
CA GLY A 199 1.12 13.88 -13.12
C GLY A 199 2.29 12.90 -12.91
N THR A 200 2.01 11.63 -12.62
CA THR A 200 3.03 10.57 -12.54
C THR A 200 3.03 9.77 -13.83
N GLU A 201 4.14 9.82 -14.56
CA GLU A 201 4.35 8.98 -15.74
C GLU A 201 4.48 7.51 -15.32
N HIS A 202 3.92 6.61 -16.14
CA HIS A 202 4.02 5.16 -15.93
C HIS A 202 3.48 4.62 -14.59
N GLY A 203 2.65 5.38 -13.85
CA GLY A 203 2.17 4.97 -12.54
C GLY A 203 1.40 3.63 -12.55
N LEU A 204 0.55 3.38 -13.55
CA LEU A 204 -0.14 2.09 -13.70
C LEU A 204 0.84 0.94 -13.98
N LEU A 205 1.88 1.17 -14.80
CA LEU A 205 2.91 0.16 -15.06
C LEU A 205 3.70 -0.18 -13.80
N LEU A 206 4.01 0.82 -12.97
CA LEU A 206 4.66 0.63 -11.68
C LEU A 206 3.81 -0.27 -10.75
N LEU A 207 2.51 0.01 -10.62
CA LEU A 207 1.60 -0.82 -9.84
C LEU A 207 1.46 -2.24 -10.41
N HIS A 208 1.47 -2.36 -11.74
CA HIS A 208 1.49 -3.66 -12.42
C HIS A 208 2.76 -4.46 -12.13
N ASN A 209 3.94 -3.79 -12.13
CA ASN A 209 5.20 -4.43 -11.78
C ASN A 209 5.16 -4.92 -10.33
N TRP A 210 4.72 -4.07 -9.39
CA TRP A 210 4.57 -4.46 -7.99
C TRP A 210 3.60 -5.63 -7.79
N SER A 211 2.47 -5.65 -8.48
CA SER A 211 1.48 -6.73 -8.37
C SER A 211 2.02 -8.11 -8.76
N ARG A 212 3.11 -8.16 -9.51
CA ARG A 212 3.77 -9.40 -9.97
C ARG A 212 4.99 -9.79 -9.13
N MET A 213 5.41 -8.95 -8.18
CA MET A 213 6.51 -9.29 -7.28
C MET A 213 6.06 -10.36 -6.28
N SER A 214 6.92 -11.32 -6.00
CA SER A 214 6.69 -12.42 -5.05
C SER A 214 7.88 -12.57 -4.10
N PHE A 215 7.67 -13.30 -3.01
CA PHE A 215 8.74 -13.73 -2.12
C PHE A 215 9.75 -14.61 -2.85
#